data_c6ff3c929df74c203295f2d11f7ca1da
#
_entry.id   c6ff3c929df74c203295f2d11f7ca1da
#
_cell.length_a   1.000
_cell.length_b   1.000
_cell.length_c   1.000
_cell.angle_alpha   90.00
_cell.angle_beta   90.00
_cell.angle_gamma   90.00
#
_symmetry.space_group_name_H-M   'P 1'
#
loop_
_entity.id
_entity.type
_entity.pdbx_description
1 polymer ?
#
loop_
_entity_poly.entity_id
_entity_poly.type
_entity_poly.pdbx_seq_one_letter_code
_entity_poly.pdbx_strand_id
1 'polypeptide(L)'
;HNATGGKLAAQLIYGDSNAVLDIPLEKDETYSVDTGYYTVHIEVKDGRARFIESPCPDHICEGFGWLSAEDQTATCLPARAVQTIVPVG
;
A
#
# COMPACT_ATOMS: atom_id res chain seq x y z
N HIS A 1 -1.70 15.62 14.36
CA HIS A 1 -1.50 15.99 14.15
C HIS A 1 -1.18 16.31 13.73
N ASN A 2 -0.97 16.28 13.58
CA ASN A 2 -0.56 16.88 13.33
C ASN A 2 -0.35 17.45 12.76
N ALA A 3 -1.03 17.31 13.19
CA ALA A 3 -1.01 18.35 12.38
C ALA A 3 0.19 18.90 11.99
N THR A 4 0.84 18.87 12.51
CA THR A 4 2.01 19.37 12.17
C THR A 4 2.40 18.95 10.85
N GLY A 5 1.63 19.30 9.94
CA GLY A 5 1.95 19.02 8.66
C GLY A 5 1.89 17.57 8.34
N GLY A 6 1.32 16.83 9.12
CA GLY A 6 1.23 15.43 9.08
C GLY A 6 1.36 14.73 7.76
N LYS A 7 2.54 14.57 7.30
CA LYS A 7 2.75 13.79 6.09
C LYS A 7 2.46 12.33 6.37
N LEU A 8 1.84 11.68 5.38
CA LEU A 8 1.55 10.27 5.46
C LEU A 8 2.23 9.54 4.32
N ALA A 9 2.49 8.26 4.51
CA ALA A 9 3.03 7.39 3.46
C ALA A 9 2.31 6.06 3.52
N ALA A 10 2.32 5.33 2.42
CA ALA A 10 1.89 3.95 2.42
C ALA A 10 3.11 3.11 2.76
N GLN A 11 2.96 2.20 3.71
CA GLN A 11 4.01 1.27 4.06
C GLN A 11 3.58 -0.11 3.61
N LEU A 12 4.34 -0.71 2.73
CA LEU A 12 4.07 -2.07 2.26
C LEU A 12 5.02 -3.02 2.95
N ILE A 13 4.46 -4.00 3.66
CA ILE A 13 5.23 -5.06 4.29
C ILE A 13 4.88 -6.33 3.52
N TYR A 14 5.88 -7.01 2.98
CA TYR A 14 5.62 -8.10 2.05
C TYR A 14 6.64 -9.22 2.13
N GLY A 15 6.22 -10.39 1.65
CA GLY A 15 7.09 -11.57 1.55
C GLY A 15 7.31 -12.25 2.88
N ASP A 16 8.06 -13.35 2.85
CA ASP A 16 8.34 -14.14 4.04
C ASP A 16 9.29 -13.44 5.00
N SER A 17 10.13 -12.56 4.48
CA SER A 17 11.10 -11.84 5.30
C SER A 17 10.55 -10.55 5.87
N ASN A 18 9.28 -10.24 5.62
CA ASN A 18 8.65 -9.00 6.04
C ASN A 18 9.43 -7.77 5.55
N ALA A 19 9.76 -7.77 4.26
CA ALA A 19 10.43 -6.64 3.65
C ALA A 19 9.51 -5.42 3.69
N VAL A 20 10.09 -4.24 3.89
CA VAL A 20 9.33 -3.01 4.05
C VAL A 20 9.66 -2.04 2.93
N LEU A 21 8.62 -1.51 2.30
CA LEU A 21 8.76 -0.47 1.29
C LEU A 21 7.90 0.72 1.70
N ASP A 22 8.52 1.88 1.82
CA ASP A 22 7.79 3.11 2.12
C ASP A 22 7.48 3.84 0.81
N ILE A 23 6.22 4.18 0.62
CA ILE A 23 5.73 4.80 -0.61
C ILE A 23 5.17 6.17 -0.25
N PRO A 24 5.80 7.27 -0.71
CA PRO A 24 5.29 8.60 -0.39
C PRO A 24 3.96 8.85 -1.08
N LEU A 25 3.03 9.48 -0.37
CA LEU A 25 1.72 9.81 -0.93
C LEU A 25 1.70 11.17 -1.61
N GLU A 26 2.79 11.91 -1.57
CA GLU A 26 2.86 13.25 -2.15
C GLU A 26 3.00 13.22 -3.67
N LYS A 27 3.39 12.08 -4.22
CA LYS A 27 3.68 11.98 -5.64
C LYS A 27 2.81 10.91 -6.28
N ASP A 28 2.07 11.29 -7.31
CA ASP A 28 1.26 10.34 -8.06
C ASP A 28 2.19 9.39 -8.80
N GLU A 29 2.05 8.11 -8.54
CA GLU A 29 2.91 7.11 -9.15
C GLU A 29 2.30 5.72 -9.02
N THR A 30 2.72 4.80 -9.89
CA THR A 30 2.31 3.40 -9.80
C THR A 30 3.56 2.57 -9.53
N TYR A 31 3.44 1.66 -8.58
CA TYR A 31 4.54 0.81 -8.16
C TYR A 31 4.19 -0.64 -8.43
N SER A 32 5.21 -1.43 -8.81
CA SER A 32 5.07 -2.87 -8.97
C SER A 32 6.08 -3.52 -8.04
N VAL A 33 5.61 -4.43 -7.18
CA VAL A 33 6.46 -5.07 -6.18
C VAL A 33 6.32 -6.58 -6.26
N ASP A 34 7.43 -7.26 -6.44
CA ASP A 34 7.47 -8.72 -6.43
C ASP A 34 7.59 -9.18 -4.98
N THR A 35 6.56 -9.85 -4.48
CA THR A 35 6.54 -10.31 -3.08
C THR A 35 7.17 -11.69 -2.91
N GLY A 36 7.56 -12.33 -4.01
CA GLY A 36 8.02 -13.71 -3.98
C GLY A 36 6.90 -14.71 -4.27
N TYR A 37 5.66 -14.27 -4.18
CA TYR A 37 4.48 -15.08 -4.50
C TYR A 37 3.76 -14.54 -5.71
N TYR A 38 3.57 -13.22 -5.75
CA TYR A 38 2.93 -12.51 -6.85
C TYR A 38 3.54 -11.14 -6.96
N THR A 39 3.32 -10.48 -8.09
CA THR A 39 3.65 -9.07 -8.24
C THR A 39 2.40 -8.28 -7.89
N VAL A 40 2.50 -7.42 -6.89
CA VAL A 40 1.40 -6.53 -6.53
C VAL A 40 1.64 -5.17 -7.16
N HIS A 41 0.56 -4.48 -7.50
CA HIS A 41 0.63 -3.15 -8.10
C HIS A 41 -0.07 -2.18 -7.17
N ILE A 42 0.56 -1.04 -6.92
CA ILE A 42 0.02 -0.01 -6.04
C ILE A 42 -0.03 1.30 -6.80
N GLU A 43 -1.19 1.93 -6.79
CA GLU A 43 -1.37 3.23 -7.39
C GLU A 43 -1.46 4.29 -6.31
N VAL A 44 -0.67 5.36 -6.45
CA VAL A 44 -0.76 6.53 -5.59
C VAL A 44 -1.31 7.68 -6.41
N LYS A 45 -2.37 8.31 -5.92
CA LYS A 45 -2.99 9.43 -6.60
C LYS A 45 -3.71 10.32 -5.59
N ASP A 46 -3.50 11.62 -5.70
CA ASP A 46 -4.18 12.61 -4.85
C ASP A 46 -4.01 12.33 -3.34
N GLY A 47 -2.83 11.89 -2.95
CA GLY A 47 -2.54 11.63 -1.54
C GLY A 47 -3.13 10.34 -1.00
N ARG A 48 -3.52 9.42 -1.88
CA ARG A 48 -4.11 8.14 -1.50
C ARG A 48 -3.38 7.00 -2.21
N ALA A 49 -3.50 5.81 -1.67
CA ALA A 49 -2.89 4.63 -2.27
C ALA A 49 -3.88 3.48 -2.30
N ARG A 50 -3.75 2.59 -3.27
CA ARG A 50 -4.58 1.39 -3.36
C ARG A 50 -3.87 0.30 -4.13
N PHE A 51 -4.29 -0.95 -3.90
CA PHE A 51 -3.89 -2.05 -4.75
C PHE A 51 -4.68 -1.99 -6.05
N ILE A 52 -4.02 -2.21 -7.16
CA ILE A 52 -4.65 -2.30 -8.48
C ILE A 52 -4.15 -3.55 -9.18
N GLU A 53 -4.89 -4.00 -10.19
CA GLU A 53 -4.50 -5.15 -11.02
C GLU A 53 -4.04 -6.34 -10.17
N SER A 54 -4.82 -6.62 -9.12
CA SER A 54 -4.47 -7.67 -8.18
C SER A 54 -4.36 -9.04 -8.87
N PRO A 55 -3.33 -9.80 -8.55
CA PRO A 55 -3.21 -11.17 -9.07
C PRO A 55 -4.13 -12.16 -8.36
N CYS A 56 -4.80 -11.72 -7.30
CA CYS A 56 -5.69 -12.61 -6.54
C CYS A 56 -6.85 -13.06 -7.41
N PRO A 57 -7.21 -14.34 -7.40
CA PRO A 57 -8.33 -14.82 -8.21
C PRO A 57 -9.63 -14.06 -7.97
N ASP A 58 -9.88 -13.64 -6.74
CA ASP A 58 -11.11 -12.95 -6.38
C ASP A 58 -10.97 -11.44 -6.34
N HIS A 59 -9.81 -10.92 -6.70
CA HIS A 59 -9.51 -9.48 -6.66
C HIS A 59 -9.81 -8.85 -5.30
N ILE A 60 -9.61 -9.62 -4.23
CA ILE A 60 -9.90 -9.15 -2.88
C ILE A 60 -9.05 -7.95 -2.50
N CYS A 61 -7.80 -7.94 -2.93
CA CYS A 61 -6.89 -6.85 -2.57
C CYS A 61 -7.38 -5.51 -3.11
N GLU A 62 -7.94 -5.51 -4.32
CA GLU A 62 -8.48 -4.29 -4.91
C GLU A 62 -9.75 -3.83 -4.20
N GLY A 63 -10.46 -4.75 -3.55
CA GLY A 63 -11.70 -4.45 -2.88
C GLY A 63 -11.56 -3.53 -1.67
N PHE A 64 -10.36 -3.37 -1.16
CA PHE A 64 -10.14 -2.44 -0.04
C PHE A 64 -10.27 -0.98 -0.48
N GLY A 65 -10.07 -0.69 -1.77
CA GLY A 65 -10.18 0.67 -2.28
C GLY A 65 -9.04 1.57 -1.85
N TRP A 66 -9.30 2.86 -1.86
CA TRP A 66 -8.28 3.87 -1.54
C TRP A 66 -8.00 3.93 -0.04
N LEU A 67 -6.71 3.99 0.29
CA LEU A 67 -6.24 4.19 1.66
C LEU A 67 -5.70 5.60 1.75
N SER A 68 -6.23 6.41 2.65
CA SER A 68 -5.85 7.82 2.74
C SER A 68 -5.64 8.31 4.16
N ALA A 69 -6.11 7.58 5.16
CA ALA A 69 -6.01 8.00 6.55
C ALA A 69 -5.07 7.10 7.34
N GLU A 70 -4.44 7.67 8.34
CA GLU A 70 -3.54 6.93 9.22
C GLU A 70 -4.21 5.67 9.76
N ASP A 71 -3.46 4.59 9.76
CA ASP A 71 -3.87 3.27 10.24
C ASP A 71 -4.85 2.50 9.35
N GLN A 72 -5.27 3.06 8.22
CA GLN A 72 -6.03 2.27 7.26
C GLN A 72 -5.11 1.22 6.66
N THR A 73 -5.62 0.01 6.52
CA THR A 73 -4.84 -1.14 6.10
C THR A 73 -5.56 -1.96 5.05
N ALA A 74 -4.84 -2.42 4.04
CA ALA A 74 -5.32 -3.38 3.07
C ALA A 74 -4.38 -4.57 3.05
N THR A 75 -4.93 -5.78 3.13
CA THR A 75 -4.14 -7.00 3.19
C THR A 75 -4.38 -7.85 1.95
N CYS A 76 -3.31 -8.21 1.27
CA CYS A 76 -3.35 -9.12 0.13
C CYS A 76 -2.71 -10.44 0.54
N LEU A 77 -3.52 -11.33 1.11
CA LEU A 77 -3.02 -12.59 1.66
C LEU A 77 -2.36 -13.50 0.63
N PRO A 78 -2.93 -13.68 -0.57
CA PRO A 78 -2.28 -14.55 -1.55
C PRO A 78 -0.89 -14.07 -1.92
N ALA A 79 -0.65 -12.78 -1.92
CA ALA A 79 0.66 -12.21 -2.26
C ALA A 79 1.53 -12.00 -1.03
N ARG A 80 0.97 -12.19 0.17
CA ARG A 80 1.64 -11.92 1.45
C ARG A 80 2.11 -10.48 1.52
N ALA A 81 1.18 -9.56 1.29
CA ALA A 81 1.46 -8.14 1.31
C ALA A 81 0.43 -7.40 2.16
N VAL A 82 0.90 -6.49 2.99
CA VAL A 82 0.04 -5.65 3.82
C VAL A 82 0.42 -4.21 3.56
N GLN A 83 -0.56 -3.40 3.19
CA GLN A 83 -0.36 -1.98 2.94
C GLN A 83 -1.06 -1.19 4.03
N THR A 84 -0.33 -0.33 4.72
CA THR A 84 -0.85 0.47 5.82
C THR A 84 -0.42 1.91 5.65
N ILE A 85 -1.32 2.84 5.94
CA ILE A 85 -0.97 4.26 5.91
C ILE A 85 -0.34 4.62 7.26
N VAL A 86 0.85 5.18 7.21
CA VAL A 86 1.62 5.51 8.42
C VAL A 86 2.08 6.96 8.38
N PRO A 87 2.26 7.59 9.53
CA PRO A 87 2.79 8.95 9.56
C PRO A 87 4.29 8.94 9.28
N VAL A 88 4.77 9.96 8.56
CA VAL A 88 6.19 10.16 8.31
C VAL A 88 6.55 11.59 8.62
N GLY A 89 7.47 11.78 9.44
CA GLY A 89 7.91 13.11 9.82
C GLY A 89 7.31 13.58 11.10
#